data_8ac20e75d36948a5936eaa4ea4254dbd
#
_entry.id   8ac20e75d36948a5936eaa4ea4254dbd
#
_cell.length_a   1.000
_cell.length_b   1.000
_cell.length_c   1.000
_cell.angle_alpha   90.00
_cell.angle_beta   90.00
_cell.angle_gamma   90.00
#
_symmetry.space_group_name_H-M   'P 1'
#
loop_
_entity.id
_entity.type
_entity.pdbx_description
1 polymer ?
#
loop_
_entity_poly.entity_id
_entity_poly.type
_entity_poly.pdbx_seq_one_letter_code
_entity_poly.pdbx_strand_id
1 'polypeptide(L)'
;MNRRTMIAASTMGLMATSVEAKAVSNQTTETLSLTTEWDKVFPADPLVSHTKVLFKNRFGVTLAADLYQPKDQQGRLPAVAVSGPFGAAKEQSSGLYAQRLARAGFVTIAFDPSFTGESGGQPRHIASPDLCTEDFSAAVDFLVTHEAVDPDHVGILGICGWGGFALNAAAIDTRIKATVASTMYDMSRVTANGYDDRADNPVARHTLRDTLNAQRTKDFLSGDYARTVMNPEPTADAPQFMKDYFDYYKRPRGYHPRSINSGLGWNVTMSLAFLNTPLLTYADEIETPVLIVHGEKAHSRYFSETAFKKLKGDNKKLLIVPGANHTDLYDTDKIPFDAIVDFYRHALA
;
A
#
# COMPACT_ATOMS: atom_id res chain seq x y z
N MET A 1 45.64 -23.11 -25.75
CA MET A 1 45.74 -22.96 -24.28
C MET A 1 44.39 -22.51 -23.75
N ASN A 2 43.58 -23.44 -23.25
CA ASN A 2 42.24 -23.20 -22.73
C ASN A 2 42.31 -22.75 -21.26
N ARG A 3 41.83 -21.55 -20.95
CA ARG A 3 41.57 -21.12 -19.56
C ARG A 3 40.12 -21.42 -19.24
N ARG A 4 39.86 -22.51 -18.53
CA ARG A 4 38.61 -22.76 -17.85
C ARG A 4 38.62 -21.99 -16.53
N THR A 5 37.71 -21.05 -16.36
CA THR A 5 37.47 -20.36 -15.11
C THR A 5 36.62 -21.26 -14.22
N MET A 6 37.20 -21.76 -13.11
CA MET A 6 36.47 -22.45 -12.05
C MET A 6 35.75 -21.43 -11.20
N ILE A 7 34.40 -21.50 -11.20
CA ILE A 7 33.58 -20.82 -10.20
C ILE A 7 33.56 -21.75 -8.98
N ALA A 8 34.23 -21.36 -7.90
CA ALA A 8 34.14 -22.03 -6.63
C ALA A 8 32.83 -21.61 -5.93
N ALA A 9 31.86 -22.51 -5.88
CA ALA A 9 30.70 -22.37 -5.02
C ALA A 9 31.11 -22.64 -3.58
N SER A 10 31.21 -21.61 -2.75
CA SER A 10 31.40 -21.77 -1.31
C SER A 10 30.06 -22.14 -0.66
N THR A 11 29.83 -23.43 -0.44
CA THR A 11 28.80 -23.95 0.45
C THR A 11 29.18 -23.66 1.89
N MET A 12 28.63 -22.59 2.47
CA MET A 12 28.64 -22.41 3.93
C MET A 12 27.67 -23.42 4.54
N GLY A 13 28.23 -24.51 5.08
CA GLY A 13 27.48 -25.44 5.93
C GLY A 13 27.16 -24.76 7.26
N LEU A 14 25.91 -24.39 7.49
CA LEU A 14 25.39 -24.04 8.81
C LEU A 14 25.34 -25.32 9.63
N MET A 15 26.29 -25.50 10.57
CA MET A 15 26.12 -26.43 11.68
C MET A 15 25.08 -25.84 12.65
N ALA A 16 23.85 -26.34 12.59
CA ALA A 16 22.84 -26.04 13.59
C ALA A 16 23.20 -26.78 14.88
N THR A 17 23.80 -26.07 15.85
CA THR A 17 23.82 -26.52 17.24
C THR A 17 22.43 -26.31 17.81
N SER A 18 21.71 -27.41 18.10
CA SER A 18 20.42 -27.35 18.81
C SER A 18 20.64 -26.86 20.25
N VAL A 19 20.40 -25.58 20.47
CA VAL A 19 20.12 -25.04 21.79
C VAL A 19 18.64 -25.31 22.04
N GLU A 20 18.30 -26.26 22.91
CA GLU A 20 16.95 -26.41 23.44
C GLU A 20 16.59 -25.17 24.29
N ALA A 21 16.20 -24.09 23.65
CA ALA A 21 15.45 -23.04 24.29
C ALA A 21 14.04 -23.58 24.52
N LYS A 22 13.64 -23.81 25.79
CA LYS A 22 12.23 -24.02 26.13
C LYS A 22 11.46 -22.84 25.61
N ALA A 23 10.84 -22.99 24.42
CA ALA A 23 9.90 -22.04 23.91
C ALA A 23 8.69 -22.00 24.87
N VAL A 24 8.60 -20.93 25.65
CA VAL A 24 7.34 -20.57 26.30
C VAL A 24 6.42 -20.14 25.16
N SER A 25 5.65 -21.08 24.62
CA SER A 25 4.62 -20.84 23.61
C SER A 25 3.39 -20.22 24.27
N ASN A 26 3.52 -18.98 24.72
CA ASN A 26 2.39 -18.09 24.87
C ASN A 26 2.29 -17.23 23.60
N GLN A 27 1.99 -17.86 22.47
CA GLN A 27 1.37 -17.15 21.37
C GLN A 27 -0.05 -16.82 21.84
N THR A 28 -0.22 -15.69 22.51
CA THR A 28 -1.53 -15.07 22.61
C THR A 28 -1.96 -14.76 21.20
N THR A 29 -2.91 -15.56 20.69
CA THR A 29 -3.54 -15.29 19.39
C THR A 29 -4.19 -13.92 19.53
N GLU A 30 -3.69 -12.92 18.84
CA GLU A 30 -4.28 -11.58 18.83
C GLU A 30 -5.72 -11.71 18.32
N THR A 31 -6.70 -11.44 19.18
CA THR A 31 -8.11 -11.47 18.79
C THR A 31 -8.45 -10.12 18.17
N LEU A 32 -8.65 -10.09 16.86
CA LEU A 32 -9.06 -8.89 16.16
C LEU A 32 -10.57 -8.66 16.31
N SER A 33 -10.96 -7.41 16.58
CA SER A 33 -12.35 -7.00 16.58
C SER A 33 -12.74 -6.49 15.20
N LEU A 34 -13.50 -7.28 14.44
CA LEU A 34 -13.96 -6.91 13.11
C LEU A 34 -15.38 -6.35 13.16
N THR A 35 -15.62 -5.25 12.45
CA THR A 35 -16.96 -4.69 12.25
C THR A 35 -17.75 -5.55 11.28
N THR A 36 -18.96 -5.96 11.66
CA THR A 36 -19.85 -6.79 10.80
C THR A 36 -20.78 -5.95 9.93
N GLU A 37 -21.02 -4.70 10.29
CA GLU A 37 -21.89 -3.77 9.57
C GLU A 37 -21.18 -3.15 8.36
N TRP A 38 -22.00 -2.64 7.41
CA TRP A 38 -21.47 -1.86 6.29
C TRP A 38 -21.15 -0.44 6.76
N ASP A 39 -19.90 -0.21 7.14
CA ASP A 39 -19.40 1.07 7.64
C ASP A 39 -18.47 1.80 6.64
N LYS A 40 -18.60 1.45 5.36
CA LYS A 40 -17.79 2.02 4.28
C LYS A 40 -18.31 3.39 3.84
N VAL A 41 -17.41 4.27 3.39
CA VAL A 41 -17.77 5.61 2.93
C VAL A 41 -18.39 5.62 1.52
N PHE A 42 -18.68 4.48 0.97
CA PHE A 42 -19.33 4.29 -0.33
C PHE A 42 -20.47 3.26 -0.21
N PRO A 43 -21.51 3.32 -1.07
CA PRO A 43 -22.63 2.39 -1.02
C PRO A 43 -22.23 0.98 -1.45
N ALA A 44 -22.92 -0.04 -0.91
CA ALA A 44 -22.78 -1.40 -1.36
C ALA A 44 -23.34 -1.59 -2.77
N ASP A 45 -22.62 -2.34 -3.62
CA ASP A 45 -23.11 -2.74 -4.94
C ASP A 45 -23.95 -4.01 -4.81
N PRO A 46 -25.22 -4.01 -5.27
CA PRO A 46 -26.12 -5.17 -5.13
C PRO A 46 -25.66 -6.40 -5.90
N LEU A 47 -24.75 -6.26 -6.88
CA LEU A 47 -24.24 -7.37 -7.70
C LEU A 47 -22.87 -7.89 -7.23
N VAL A 48 -22.35 -7.34 -6.13
CA VAL A 48 -21.11 -7.76 -5.51
C VAL A 48 -21.38 -8.35 -4.14
N SER A 49 -20.84 -9.53 -3.86
CA SER A 49 -20.81 -10.07 -2.50
C SER A 49 -19.63 -9.51 -1.73
N HIS A 50 -19.78 -9.41 -0.42
CA HIS A 50 -18.75 -8.90 0.49
C HIS A 50 -18.64 -9.79 1.71
N THR A 51 -17.40 -10.13 2.09
CA THR A 51 -17.07 -10.86 3.33
C THR A 51 -15.77 -10.36 3.91
N LYS A 52 -15.65 -10.33 5.25
CA LYS A 52 -14.36 -10.03 5.89
C LYS A 52 -13.52 -11.31 5.96
N VAL A 53 -12.23 -11.16 5.68
CA VAL A 53 -11.24 -12.24 5.70
C VAL A 53 -10.01 -11.81 6.47
N LEU A 54 -9.29 -12.81 7.00
CA LEU A 54 -8.05 -12.64 7.74
C LEU A 54 -6.96 -13.50 7.10
N PHE A 55 -5.76 -12.95 7.01
CA PHE A 55 -4.57 -13.69 6.61
C PHE A 55 -3.34 -13.13 7.34
N LYS A 56 -2.24 -13.87 7.34
CA LYS A 56 -1.00 -13.44 8.02
C LYS A 56 0.08 -13.11 7.00
N ASN A 57 0.84 -12.07 7.28
CA ASN A 57 2.09 -11.84 6.58
C ASN A 57 3.22 -12.70 7.16
N ARG A 58 4.38 -12.76 6.49
CA ARG A 58 5.55 -13.56 6.94
C ARG A 58 6.13 -13.11 8.28
N PHE A 59 5.79 -11.93 8.77
CA PHE A 59 6.17 -11.46 10.11
C PHE A 59 5.19 -11.89 11.20
N GLY A 60 4.13 -12.63 10.83
CA GLY A 60 3.11 -13.14 11.73
C GLY A 60 2.03 -12.14 12.11
N VAL A 61 2.02 -10.94 11.53
CA VAL A 61 0.95 -9.96 11.73
C VAL A 61 -0.31 -10.41 10.98
N THR A 62 -1.44 -10.44 11.67
CA THR A 62 -2.74 -10.76 11.06
C THR A 62 -3.31 -9.52 10.37
N LEU A 63 -3.57 -9.62 9.08
CA LEU A 63 -4.20 -8.58 8.27
C LEU A 63 -5.70 -8.84 8.17
N ALA A 64 -6.48 -7.75 8.28
CA ALA A 64 -7.92 -7.75 8.05
C ALA A 64 -8.22 -7.17 6.66
N ALA A 65 -9.04 -7.86 5.89
CA ALA A 65 -9.44 -7.44 4.56
C ALA A 65 -10.93 -7.63 4.31
N ASP A 66 -11.44 -6.87 3.36
CA ASP A 66 -12.75 -7.04 2.75
C ASP A 66 -12.57 -7.76 1.42
N LEU A 67 -13.11 -8.97 1.30
CA LEU A 67 -13.18 -9.75 0.07
C LEU A 67 -14.45 -9.37 -0.69
N TYR A 68 -14.29 -8.99 -1.95
CA TYR A 68 -15.39 -8.68 -2.86
C TYR A 68 -15.38 -9.66 -4.06
N GLN A 69 -16.56 -10.17 -4.42
CA GLN A 69 -16.71 -11.12 -5.53
C GLN A 69 -17.98 -10.80 -6.33
N PRO A 70 -18.01 -11.00 -7.65
CA PRO A 70 -19.26 -10.99 -8.41
C PRO A 70 -20.23 -12.03 -7.84
N LYS A 71 -21.52 -11.66 -7.64
CA LYS A 71 -22.53 -12.63 -7.13
C LYS A 71 -22.81 -13.78 -8.08
N ASP A 72 -22.71 -13.53 -9.38
CA ASP A 72 -22.97 -14.54 -10.43
C ASP A 72 -21.68 -15.22 -10.90
N GLN A 73 -20.67 -15.32 -10.02
CA GLN A 73 -19.39 -15.94 -10.35
C GLN A 73 -19.56 -17.40 -10.74
N GLN A 74 -18.92 -17.77 -11.85
CA GLN A 74 -18.75 -19.15 -12.27
C GLN A 74 -17.27 -19.46 -12.53
N GLY A 75 -16.77 -20.54 -11.92
CA GLY A 75 -15.36 -20.91 -12.04
C GLY A 75 -14.41 -20.00 -11.27
N ARG A 76 -13.13 -20.10 -11.58
CA ARG A 76 -12.08 -19.26 -11.04
C ARG A 76 -11.94 -17.99 -11.86
N LEU A 77 -11.72 -16.88 -11.19
CA LEU A 77 -11.56 -15.57 -11.80
C LEU A 77 -10.16 -15.00 -11.54
N PRO A 78 -9.66 -14.10 -12.40
CA PRO A 78 -8.49 -13.29 -12.07
C PRO A 78 -8.77 -12.43 -10.82
N ALA A 79 -7.71 -12.12 -10.08
CA ALA A 79 -7.86 -11.41 -8.81
C ALA A 79 -6.97 -10.18 -8.68
N VAL A 80 -7.39 -9.22 -7.82
CA VAL A 80 -6.62 -8.00 -7.55
C VAL A 80 -6.63 -7.67 -6.06
N ALA A 81 -5.44 -7.54 -5.45
CA ALA A 81 -5.30 -6.99 -4.12
C ALA A 81 -5.16 -5.46 -4.18
N VAL A 82 -5.93 -4.76 -3.35
CA VAL A 82 -6.02 -3.29 -3.35
C VAL A 82 -5.67 -2.73 -1.98
N SER A 83 -4.83 -1.70 -1.91
CA SER A 83 -4.58 -0.96 -0.68
C SER A 83 -4.31 0.53 -0.92
N GLY A 84 -4.48 1.32 0.13
CA GLY A 84 -4.29 2.76 0.15
C GLY A 84 -5.59 3.57 0.15
N PRO A 85 -5.47 4.88 0.22
CA PRO A 85 -4.28 5.72 0.40
C PRO A 85 -3.47 5.44 1.68
N PHE A 86 -2.21 5.91 1.73
CA PHE A 86 -1.37 5.75 2.91
C PHE A 86 -1.98 6.47 4.12
N GLY A 87 -2.30 5.71 5.17
CA GLY A 87 -3.04 6.21 6.34
C GLY A 87 -4.57 6.22 6.21
N ALA A 88 -5.12 5.74 5.10
CA ALA A 88 -6.54 5.43 4.98
C ALA A 88 -6.88 4.07 5.59
N ALA A 89 -8.17 3.81 5.81
CA ALA A 89 -8.71 2.49 6.12
C ALA A 89 -9.27 1.84 4.84
N LYS A 90 -9.36 0.50 4.83
CA LYS A 90 -9.92 -0.26 3.70
C LYS A 90 -11.37 0.09 3.37
N GLU A 91 -12.09 0.69 4.30
CA GLU A 91 -13.47 1.18 4.15
C GLU A 91 -13.58 2.46 3.32
N GLN A 92 -12.44 3.05 2.93
CA GLN A 92 -12.36 4.27 2.10
C GLN A 92 -12.06 3.91 0.64
N SER A 93 -11.15 4.62 -0.01
CA SER A 93 -10.84 4.52 -1.44
C SER A 93 -10.49 3.09 -1.90
N SER A 94 -9.67 2.35 -1.16
CA SER A 94 -9.29 0.98 -1.56
C SER A 94 -10.48 0.03 -1.65
N GLY A 95 -11.43 0.11 -0.73
CA GLY A 95 -12.67 -0.67 -0.78
C GLY A 95 -13.55 -0.30 -1.98
N LEU A 96 -13.66 1.01 -2.30
CA LEU A 96 -14.37 1.46 -3.49
C LEU A 96 -13.76 0.87 -4.77
N TYR A 97 -12.43 0.94 -4.91
CA TYR A 97 -11.73 0.37 -6.06
C TYR A 97 -11.93 -1.15 -6.14
N ALA A 98 -11.80 -1.86 -5.01
CA ALA A 98 -12.00 -3.29 -4.94
C ALA A 98 -13.44 -3.68 -5.35
N GLN A 99 -14.46 -3.00 -4.80
CA GLN A 99 -15.86 -3.24 -5.18
C GLN A 99 -16.12 -3.00 -6.67
N ARG A 100 -15.55 -1.92 -7.25
CA ARG A 100 -15.72 -1.59 -8.67
C ARG A 100 -15.04 -2.60 -9.59
N LEU A 101 -13.86 -3.12 -9.21
CA LEU A 101 -13.18 -4.19 -9.94
C LEU A 101 -13.94 -5.52 -9.80
N ALA A 102 -14.50 -5.83 -8.62
CA ALA A 102 -15.34 -7.02 -8.45
C ALA A 102 -16.58 -6.95 -9.33
N ARG A 103 -17.22 -5.77 -9.42
CA ARG A 103 -18.32 -5.52 -10.35
C ARG A 103 -17.95 -5.78 -11.82
N ALA A 104 -16.69 -5.58 -12.18
CA ALA A 104 -16.16 -5.81 -13.52
C ALA A 104 -15.70 -7.26 -13.80
N GLY A 105 -15.86 -8.18 -12.82
CA GLY A 105 -15.59 -9.62 -12.97
C GLY A 105 -14.29 -10.13 -12.34
N PHE A 106 -13.69 -9.40 -11.40
CA PHE A 106 -12.51 -9.85 -10.66
C PHE A 106 -12.88 -10.32 -9.24
N VAL A 107 -12.12 -11.23 -8.66
CA VAL A 107 -12.09 -11.43 -7.21
C VAL A 107 -11.16 -10.39 -6.63
N THR A 108 -11.59 -9.61 -5.64
CA THR A 108 -10.75 -8.55 -5.10
C THR A 108 -10.72 -8.53 -3.59
N ILE A 109 -9.62 -8.10 -3.01
CA ILE A 109 -9.53 -7.76 -1.59
C ILE A 109 -9.07 -6.32 -1.41
N ALA A 110 -9.69 -5.62 -0.45
CA ALA A 110 -9.14 -4.38 0.10
C ALA A 110 -8.70 -4.67 1.53
N PHE A 111 -7.43 -4.42 1.87
CA PHE A 111 -6.90 -4.75 3.18
C PHE A 111 -6.40 -3.53 3.95
N ASP A 112 -6.55 -3.58 5.27
CA ASP A 112 -5.85 -2.67 6.17
C ASP A 112 -4.40 -3.15 6.31
N PRO A 113 -3.42 -2.24 6.20
CA PRO A 113 -2.02 -2.58 6.45
C PRO A 113 -1.75 -3.05 7.87
N SER A 114 -0.65 -3.76 8.07
CA SER A 114 -0.11 -4.06 9.38
C SER A 114 -0.12 -2.84 10.30
N PHE A 115 -0.50 -3.01 11.56
CA PHE A 115 -0.55 -2.00 12.63
C PHE A 115 -1.60 -0.88 12.46
N THR A 116 -2.50 -0.98 11.47
CA THR A 116 -3.53 0.03 11.19
C THR A 116 -4.92 -0.59 11.02
N GLY A 117 -5.95 0.23 11.03
CA GLY A 117 -7.32 -0.20 10.81
C GLY A 117 -7.74 -1.36 11.72
N GLU A 118 -8.36 -2.39 11.14
CA GLU A 118 -8.73 -3.64 11.81
C GLU A 118 -7.62 -4.70 11.80
N SER A 119 -6.50 -4.47 11.10
CA SER A 119 -5.35 -5.37 11.12
C SER A 119 -4.62 -5.33 12.46
N GLY A 120 -3.93 -6.41 12.78
CA GLY A 120 -3.18 -6.59 14.02
C GLY A 120 -1.84 -5.87 14.04
N GLY A 121 -1.06 -6.20 15.09
CA GLY A 121 0.28 -5.72 15.31
C GLY A 121 0.39 -4.58 16.32
N GLN A 122 1.51 -4.60 17.07
CA GLN A 122 1.87 -3.59 18.08
C GLN A 122 3.30 -3.10 17.87
N PRO A 123 3.59 -1.81 18.15
CA PRO A 123 2.64 -0.77 18.52
C PRO A 123 1.74 -0.36 17.34
N ARG A 124 0.56 0.15 17.63
CA ARG A 124 -0.37 0.64 16.58
C ARG A 124 0.16 1.90 15.89
N HIS A 125 -0.31 2.12 14.67
CA HIS A 125 -0.09 3.34 13.87
C HIS A 125 1.37 3.55 13.48
N ILE A 126 2.01 2.48 13.07
CA ILE A 126 3.33 2.50 12.43
C ILE A 126 3.24 1.91 11.03
N ALA A 127 4.25 2.22 10.23
CA ALA A 127 4.46 1.64 8.91
C ALA A 127 5.96 1.65 8.60
N SER A 128 6.38 0.78 7.71
CA SER A 128 7.71 0.83 7.09
C SER A 128 7.61 0.37 5.64
N PRO A 129 8.54 0.78 4.77
CA PRO A 129 8.53 0.34 3.37
C PRO A 129 8.55 -1.17 3.20
N ASP A 130 9.32 -1.88 4.03
CA ASP A 130 9.43 -3.34 4.03
C ASP A 130 8.09 -4.00 4.39
N LEU A 131 7.47 -3.60 5.51
CA LEU A 131 6.18 -4.13 5.94
C LEU A 131 5.06 -3.85 4.93
N CYS A 132 4.98 -2.62 4.40
CA CYS A 132 3.95 -2.29 3.42
C CYS A 132 4.12 -3.08 2.10
N THR A 133 5.35 -3.36 1.70
CA THR A 133 5.65 -4.22 0.54
C THR A 133 5.25 -5.66 0.82
N GLU A 134 5.61 -6.18 1.99
CA GLU A 134 5.26 -7.51 2.46
C GLU A 134 3.74 -7.73 2.57
N ASP A 135 2.99 -6.73 3.03
CA ASP A 135 1.53 -6.83 3.15
C ASP A 135 0.85 -7.06 1.79
N PHE A 136 1.42 -6.53 0.68
CA PHE A 136 0.97 -6.90 -0.67
C PHE A 136 1.29 -8.36 -1.00
N SER A 137 2.49 -8.85 -0.70
CA SER A 137 2.84 -10.26 -0.94
C SER A 137 1.98 -11.22 -0.13
N ALA A 138 1.66 -10.86 1.12
CA ALA A 138 0.72 -11.62 1.95
C ALA A 138 -0.71 -11.61 1.38
N ALA A 139 -1.15 -10.49 0.81
CA ALA A 139 -2.42 -10.42 0.09
C ALA A 139 -2.43 -11.30 -1.17
N VAL A 140 -1.30 -11.40 -1.87
CA VAL A 140 -1.10 -12.33 -3.00
C VAL A 140 -1.13 -13.78 -2.50
N ASP A 141 -0.47 -14.13 -1.37
CA ASP A 141 -0.55 -15.46 -0.75
C ASP A 141 -2.00 -15.90 -0.51
N PHE A 142 -2.80 -14.98 0.04
CA PHE A 142 -4.22 -15.23 0.26
C PHE A 142 -4.97 -15.48 -1.06
N LEU A 143 -4.76 -14.63 -2.07
CA LEU A 143 -5.48 -14.73 -3.34
C LEU A 143 -5.10 -15.98 -4.13
N VAL A 144 -3.82 -16.32 -4.27
CA VAL A 144 -3.39 -17.51 -5.05
C VAL A 144 -3.83 -18.83 -4.41
N THR A 145 -4.21 -18.82 -3.14
CA THR A 145 -4.72 -19.99 -2.41
C THR A 145 -6.23 -20.02 -2.27
N HIS A 146 -6.93 -18.96 -2.69
CA HIS A 146 -8.38 -18.85 -2.57
C HIS A 146 -9.09 -19.64 -3.68
N GLU A 147 -10.11 -20.43 -3.31
CA GLU A 147 -10.82 -21.37 -4.24
C GLU A 147 -11.44 -20.69 -5.47
N ALA A 148 -11.89 -19.44 -5.32
CA ALA A 148 -12.52 -18.64 -6.38
C ALA A 148 -11.52 -17.96 -7.33
N VAL A 149 -10.20 -18.05 -7.06
CA VAL A 149 -9.16 -17.30 -7.78
C VAL A 149 -8.40 -18.23 -8.73
N ASP A 150 -8.12 -17.73 -9.93
CA ASP A 150 -7.11 -18.30 -10.80
C ASP A 150 -5.72 -17.85 -10.33
N PRO A 151 -4.89 -18.74 -9.76
CA PRO A 151 -3.64 -18.38 -9.12
C PRO A 151 -2.59 -17.82 -10.08
N ASP A 152 -2.71 -18.06 -11.38
CA ASP A 152 -1.79 -17.57 -12.40
C ASP A 152 -2.15 -16.15 -12.88
N HIS A 153 -3.30 -15.60 -12.44
CA HIS A 153 -3.86 -14.33 -12.90
C HIS A 153 -4.15 -13.37 -11.73
N VAL A 154 -3.11 -13.07 -10.94
CA VAL A 154 -3.21 -12.16 -9.79
C VAL A 154 -2.49 -10.85 -10.06
N GLY A 155 -3.20 -9.73 -9.87
CA GLY A 155 -2.67 -8.37 -9.95
C GLY A 155 -2.76 -7.64 -8.60
N ILE A 156 -2.14 -6.47 -8.53
CA ILE A 156 -2.22 -5.56 -7.38
C ILE A 156 -2.52 -4.14 -7.80
N LEU A 157 -3.18 -3.38 -6.91
CA LEU A 157 -3.48 -1.96 -7.10
C LEU A 157 -3.12 -1.17 -5.84
N GLY A 158 -2.23 -0.19 -5.99
CA GLY A 158 -1.87 0.73 -4.91
C GLY A 158 -2.36 2.15 -5.19
N ILE A 159 -2.96 2.79 -4.18
CA ILE A 159 -3.47 4.17 -4.27
C ILE A 159 -2.60 5.08 -3.41
N CYS A 160 -2.21 6.26 -3.91
CA CYS A 160 -1.40 7.24 -3.20
C CYS A 160 -0.04 6.62 -2.77
N GLY A 161 0.36 6.68 -1.50
CA GLY A 161 1.59 6.05 -1.03
C GLY A 161 1.67 4.55 -1.32
N TRP A 162 0.52 3.86 -1.37
CA TRP A 162 0.47 2.45 -1.72
C TRP A 162 0.80 2.17 -3.20
N GLY A 163 0.71 3.16 -4.06
CA GLY A 163 1.20 3.04 -5.44
C GLY A 163 2.71 2.80 -5.52
N GLY A 164 3.49 3.47 -4.65
CA GLY A 164 4.93 3.22 -4.52
C GLY A 164 5.25 1.83 -3.98
N PHE A 165 4.51 1.36 -2.95
CA PHE A 165 4.67 0.01 -2.42
C PHE A 165 4.23 -1.07 -3.40
N ALA A 166 3.18 -0.82 -4.21
CA ALA A 166 2.77 -1.74 -5.27
C ALA A 166 3.87 -1.94 -6.32
N LEU A 167 4.53 -0.86 -6.76
CA LEU A 167 5.68 -0.99 -7.66
C LEU A 167 6.85 -1.73 -7.00
N ASN A 168 7.12 -1.47 -5.72
CA ASN A 168 8.16 -2.19 -5.00
C ASN A 168 7.82 -3.69 -4.80
N ALA A 169 6.54 -4.02 -4.55
CA ALA A 169 6.09 -5.41 -4.46
C ALA A 169 6.19 -6.12 -5.82
N ALA A 170 5.83 -5.45 -6.92
CA ALA A 170 5.96 -6.00 -8.27
C ALA A 170 7.41 -6.29 -8.68
N ALA A 171 8.39 -5.57 -8.11
CA ALA A 171 9.81 -5.83 -8.33
C ALA A 171 10.35 -7.04 -7.54
N ILE A 172 9.63 -7.49 -6.51
CA ILE A 172 10.07 -8.56 -5.59
C ILE A 172 9.26 -9.85 -5.80
N ASP A 173 7.94 -9.73 -6.00
CA ASP A 173 7.03 -10.86 -6.05
C ASP A 173 6.62 -11.21 -7.49
N THR A 174 7.21 -12.23 -8.04
CA THR A 174 7.01 -12.67 -9.44
C THR A 174 5.63 -13.28 -9.71
N ARG A 175 4.82 -13.53 -8.68
CA ARG A 175 3.43 -13.97 -8.81
C ARG A 175 2.50 -12.83 -9.18
N ILE A 176 2.93 -11.58 -9.00
CA ILE A 176 2.18 -10.39 -9.41
C ILE A 176 2.29 -10.25 -10.94
N LYS A 177 1.17 -10.48 -11.64
CA LYS A 177 1.12 -10.48 -13.11
C LYS A 177 0.75 -9.12 -13.71
N ALA A 178 0.15 -8.22 -12.93
CA ALA A 178 -0.19 -6.88 -13.37
C ALA A 178 -0.25 -5.91 -12.19
N THR A 179 0.21 -4.67 -12.38
CA THR A 179 0.25 -3.66 -11.31
C THR A 179 -0.36 -2.36 -11.78
N VAL A 180 -1.27 -1.81 -10.97
CA VAL A 180 -1.77 -0.44 -11.13
C VAL A 180 -1.31 0.42 -9.96
N ALA A 181 -0.73 1.58 -10.27
CA ALA A 181 -0.38 2.61 -9.29
C ALA A 181 -1.21 3.87 -9.56
N SER A 182 -2.25 4.11 -8.76
CA SER A 182 -3.15 5.26 -8.90
C SER A 182 -2.71 6.41 -8.02
N THR A 183 -2.55 7.59 -8.61
CA THR A 183 -2.16 8.84 -7.93
C THR A 183 -1.01 8.66 -6.92
N MET A 184 0.03 7.89 -7.33
CA MET A 184 1.06 7.37 -6.46
C MET A 184 1.94 8.42 -5.80
N TYR A 185 2.47 8.06 -4.63
CA TYR A 185 3.62 8.69 -3.98
C TYR A 185 4.78 7.70 -3.84
N ASP A 186 5.98 8.21 -3.87
CA ASP A 186 7.15 7.58 -3.25
C ASP A 186 7.27 8.10 -1.81
N MET A 187 6.79 7.31 -0.86
CA MET A 187 6.74 7.72 0.57
C MET A 187 8.13 7.91 1.16
N SER A 188 9.12 7.15 0.69
CA SER A 188 10.52 7.33 1.14
C SER A 188 11.10 8.64 0.61
N ARG A 189 10.88 8.94 -0.67
CA ARG A 189 11.35 10.19 -1.27
C ARG A 189 10.72 11.42 -0.61
N VAL A 190 9.39 11.43 -0.43
CA VAL A 190 8.74 12.60 0.21
C VAL A 190 9.17 12.78 1.66
N THR A 191 9.41 11.69 2.39
CA THR A 191 9.91 11.78 3.78
C THR A 191 11.35 12.29 3.83
N ALA A 192 12.21 11.86 2.91
CA ALA A 192 13.62 12.24 2.91
C ALA A 192 13.89 13.62 2.29
N ASN A 193 13.11 14.01 1.29
CA ASN A 193 13.39 15.16 0.43
C ASN A 193 12.31 16.26 0.51
N GLY A 194 11.19 15.99 1.18
CA GLY A 194 10.04 16.89 1.18
C GLY A 194 9.30 16.93 -0.18
N TYR A 195 8.28 17.77 -0.27
CA TYR A 195 7.57 17.99 -1.53
C TYR A 195 8.46 18.72 -2.54
N ASP A 196 8.38 18.30 -3.80
CA ASP A 196 9.20 18.82 -4.91
C ASP A 196 10.71 18.74 -4.64
N ASP A 197 11.14 17.82 -3.76
CA ASP A 197 12.53 17.61 -3.31
C ASP A 197 13.17 18.88 -2.70
N ARG A 198 12.36 19.80 -2.15
CA ARG A 198 12.86 21.08 -1.61
C ARG A 198 13.76 20.93 -0.39
N ALA A 199 13.71 19.79 0.28
CA ALA A 199 14.58 19.46 1.42
C ALA A 199 15.62 18.36 1.06
N ASP A 200 15.91 18.17 -0.22
CA ASP A 200 16.90 17.17 -0.67
C ASP A 200 18.33 17.67 -0.43
N ASN A 201 18.71 17.67 0.83
CA ASN A 201 20.10 17.91 1.22
C ASN A 201 20.45 17.18 2.53
N PRO A 202 21.75 16.84 2.74
CA PRO A 202 22.19 16.09 3.93
C PRO A 202 21.89 16.78 5.26
N VAL A 203 21.95 18.12 5.31
CA VAL A 203 21.72 18.90 6.54
C VAL A 203 20.26 18.78 6.97
N ALA A 204 19.30 18.97 6.05
CA ALA A 204 17.88 18.84 6.35
C ALA A 204 17.55 17.41 6.84
N ARG A 205 18.08 16.39 6.18
CA ARG A 205 17.89 14.99 6.60
C ARG A 205 18.53 14.70 7.96
N HIS A 206 19.70 15.28 8.25
CA HIS A 206 20.34 15.12 9.57
C HIS A 206 19.49 15.75 10.68
N THR A 207 19.05 17.00 10.50
CA THR A 207 18.17 17.69 11.45
C THR A 207 16.86 16.91 11.70
N LEU A 208 16.27 16.33 10.66
CA LEU A 208 15.09 15.48 10.81
C LEU A 208 15.41 14.23 11.64
N ARG A 209 16.54 13.55 11.38
CA ARG A 209 16.97 12.38 12.17
C ARG A 209 17.18 12.74 13.64
N ASP A 210 17.83 13.87 13.93
CA ASP A 210 18.04 14.33 15.32
C ASP A 210 16.70 14.52 16.04
N THR A 211 15.76 15.20 15.39
CA THR A 211 14.40 15.42 15.93
C THR A 211 13.69 14.09 16.21
N LEU A 212 13.71 13.16 15.26
CA LEU A 212 13.05 11.86 15.39
C LEU A 212 13.74 10.97 16.43
N ASN A 213 15.07 10.98 16.53
CA ASN A 213 15.80 10.24 17.55
C ASN A 213 15.59 10.81 18.95
N ALA A 214 15.49 12.12 19.10
CA ALA A 214 15.13 12.75 20.37
C ALA A 214 13.69 12.32 20.79
N GLN A 215 12.74 12.25 19.85
CA GLN A 215 11.40 11.75 20.13
C GLN A 215 11.41 10.26 20.49
N ARG A 216 12.19 9.44 19.77
CA ARG A 216 12.35 8.01 20.07
C ARG A 216 12.80 7.77 21.52
N THR A 217 13.73 8.58 22.02
CA THR A 217 14.18 8.52 23.40
C THR A 217 13.04 8.85 24.38
N LYS A 218 12.22 9.85 24.07
CA LYS A 218 11.05 10.20 24.90
C LYS A 218 10.01 9.09 24.90
N ASP A 219 9.69 8.53 23.74
CA ASP A 219 8.74 7.41 23.60
C ASP A 219 9.21 6.21 24.42
N PHE A 220 10.52 5.89 24.37
CA PHE A 220 11.12 4.78 25.14
C PHE A 220 10.99 5.02 26.66
N LEU A 221 11.26 6.23 27.13
CA LEU A 221 11.21 6.56 28.56
C LEU A 221 9.78 6.61 29.11
N SER A 222 8.81 7.06 28.30
CA SER A 222 7.41 7.16 28.72
C SER A 222 6.64 5.86 28.55
N GLY A 223 7.08 4.96 27.67
CA GLY A 223 6.32 3.78 27.26
C GLY A 223 5.10 4.11 26.38
N ASP A 224 4.99 5.34 25.90
CA ASP A 224 3.93 5.82 25.01
C ASP A 224 4.52 6.46 23.75
N TYR A 225 3.73 6.53 22.69
CA TYR A 225 4.18 6.99 21.36
C TYR A 225 3.51 8.31 20.99
N ALA A 226 4.32 9.33 20.77
CA ALA A 226 3.84 10.62 20.25
C ALA A 226 3.21 10.45 18.86
N ARG A 227 2.08 11.14 18.63
CA ARG A 227 1.29 11.05 17.39
C ARG A 227 1.44 12.31 16.54
N THR A 228 1.44 12.12 15.23
CA THR A 228 1.34 13.23 14.27
C THR A 228 -0.09 13.76 14.21
N VAL A 229 -0.23 15.05 13.97
CA VAL A 229 -1.53 15.65 13.63
C VAL A 229 -1.72 15.55 12.12
N MET A 230 -2.72 14.77 11.69
CA MET A 230 -3.00 14.55 10.27
C MET A 230 -4.10 15.49 9.78
N ASN A 231 -3.85 16.09 8.62
CA ASN A 231 -4.80 16.97 7.91
C ASN A 231 -5.46 17.99 8.84
N PRO A 232 -4.68 18.89 9.49
CA PRO A 232 -5.25 19.97 10.31
C PRO A 232 -6.12 20.89 9.43
N GLU A 233 -7.02 21.63 10.07
CA GLU A 233 -7.86 22.61 9.34
C GLU A 233 -6.95 23.61 8.60
N PRO A 234 -7.09 23.72 7.28
CA PRO A 234 -6.20 24.55 6.48
C PRO A 234 -6.56 26.03 6.65
N THR A 235 -5.54 26.89 6.68
CA THR A 235 -5.72 28.33 6.62
C THR A 235 -6.23 28.78 5.23
N ALA A 236 -6.75 29.98 5.12
CA ALA A 236 -7.30 30.48 3.86
C ALA A 236 -6.27 30.48 2.71
N ASP A 237 -5.02 30.76 3.04
CA ASP A 237 -3.87 30.81 2.13
C ASP A 237 -3.13 29.46 1.97
N ALA A 238 -3.60 28.39 2.64
CA ALA A 238 -2.99 27.06 2.52
C ALA A 238 -3.03 26.56 1.06
N PRO A 239 -2.02 25.81 0.61
CA PRO A 239 -2.02 25.17 -0.70
C PRO A 239 -3.29 24.33 -0.94
N GLN A 240 -3.78 24.34 -2.18
CA GLN A 240 -5.04 23.67 -2.51
C GLN A 240 -5.06 22.19 -2.12
N PHE A 241 -3.96 21.47 -2.31
CA PHE A 241 -3.91 20.04 -1.95
C PHE A 241 -4.15 19.78 -0.45
N MET A 242 -3.77 20.69 0.45
CA MET A 242 -4.06 20.57 1.88
C MET A 242 -5.55 20.72 2.15
N LYS A 243 -6.23 21.62 1.43
CA LYS A 243 -7.69 21.80 1.48
C LYS A 243 -8.41 20.55 0.96
N ASP A 244 -7.91 19.98 -0.15
CA ASP A 244 -8.45 18.76 -0.76
C ASP A 244 -8.32 17.54 0.19
N TYR A 245 -7.17 17.37 0.88
CA TYR A 245 -7.01 16.33 1.88
C TYR A 245 -7.90 16.53 3.11
N PHE A 246 -8.02 17.79 3.59
CA PHE A 246 -8.92 18.10 4.69
C PHE A 246 -10.36 17.78 4.31
N ASP A 247 -10.80 18.17 3.11
CA ASP A 247 -12.15 17.88 2.61
C ASP A 247 -12.41 16.36 2.55
N TYR A 248 -11.47 15.59 2.03
CA TYR A 248 -11.64 14.14 1.97
C TYR A 248 -11.63 13.48 3.35
N TYR A 249 -10.59 13.72 4.18
CA TYR A 249 -10.40 12.95 5.40
C TYR A 249 -11.15 13.47 6.62
N LYS A 250 -11.53 14.75 6.65
CA LYS A 250 -12.15 15.40 7.83
C LYS A 250 -13.63 15.73 7.64
N ARG A 251 -14.17 15.56 6.44
CA ARG A 251 -15.57 15.82 6.11
C ARG A 251 -16.28 14.50 5.75
N PRO A 252 -17.63 14.48 5.72
CA PRO A 252 -18.42 13.27 5.43
C PRO A 252 -18.06 12.55 4.13
N ARG A 253 -17.41 13.24 3.18
CA ARG A 253 -16.98 12.69 1.89
C ARG A 253 -16.18 11.40 2.04
N GLY A 254 -15.21 11.36 2.94
CA GLY A 254 -14.31 10.22 3.09
C GLY A 254 -13.83 10.00 4.52
N TYR A 255 -14.38 10.71 5.53
CA TYR A 255 -14.04 10.49 6.94
C TYR A 255 -14.34 9.05 7.35
N HIS A 256 -13.37 8.42 8.03
CA HIS A 256 -13.58 7.13 8.67
C HIS A 256 -12.86 7.06 10.02
N PRO A 257 -13.49 6.56 11.10
CA PRO A 257 -12.91 6.60 12.44
C PRO A 257 -11.66 5.74 12.62
N ARG A 258 -11.47 4.70 11.81
CA ARG A 258 -10.26 3.86 11.82
C ARG A 258 -9.12 4.39 10.95
N SER A 259 -9.35 5.47 10.20
CA SER A 259 -8.32 6.07 9.35
C SER A 259 -7.35 6.92 10.16
N ILE A 260 -6.07 6.68 9.96
CA ILE A 260 -4.98 7.49 10.50
C ILE A 260 -5.14 8.96 10.08
N ASN A 261 -5.46 9.18 8.80
CA ASN A 261 -5.60 10.51 8.21
C ASN A 261 -6.85 11.25 8.68
N SER A 262 -7.87 10.53 9.16
CA SER A 262 -9.08 11.14 9.68
C SER A 262 -8.95 11.61 11.15
N GLY A 263 -7.92 11.17 11.88
CA GLY A 263 -7.71 11.69 13.24
C GLY A 263 -6.77 10.91 14.14
N LEU A 264 -6.45 9.65 13.80
CA LEU A 264 -5.66 8.81 14.70
C LEU A 264 -4.17 9.20 14.75
N GLY A 265 -3.61 9.72 13.64
CA GLY A 265 -2.20 10.08 13.54
C GLY A 265 -1.23 8.89 13.50
N TRP A 266 -0.09 9.06 12.86
CA TRP A 266 1.02 8.14 12.88
C TRP A 266 1.88 8.32 14.12
N ASN A 267 2.59 7.29 14.56
CA ASN A 267 3.72 7.47 15.46
C ASN A 267 4.75 8.38 14.80
N VAL A 268 5.19 9.42 15.49
CA VAL A 268 6.14 10.41 14.94
C VAL A 268 7.42 9.73 14.45
N THR A 269 7.90 8.74 15.20
CA THR A 269 9.15 8.02 14.90
C THR A 269 9.06 7.04 13.74
N MET A 270 7.85 6.78 13.21
CA MET A 270 7.65 5.94 12.02
C MET A 270 8.49 6.41 10.82
N SER A 271 8.64 7.73 10.66
CA SER A 271 9.39 8.33 9.55
C SER A 271 10.85 7.88 9.46
N LEU A 272 11.46 7.39 10.56
CA LEU A 272 12.84 6.88 10.55
C LEU A 272 13.05 5.74 9.55
N ALA A 273 12.06 4.83 9.42
CA ALA A 273 12.17 3.71 8.49
C ALA A 273 12.23 4.18 7.02
N PHE A 274 11.48 5.23 6.69
CA PHE A 274 11.39 5.77 5.33
C PHE A 274 12.66 6.54 4.90
N LEU A 275 13.42 7.08 5.85
CA LEU A 275 14.64 7.84 5.56
C LEU A 275 15.79 6.97 5.02
N ASN A 276 15.79 5.66 5.31
CA ASN A 276 16.89 4.76 4.94
C ASN A 276 16.47 3.62 4.02
N THR A 277 15.20 3.56 3.59
CA THR A 277 14.68 2.50 2.74
C THR A 277 14.06 3.11 1.50
N PRO A 278 14.87 3.46 0.48
CA PRO A 278 14.34 4.03 -0.75
C PRO A 278 13.47 3.00 -1.49
N LEU A 279 12.27 3.42 -1.88
CA LEU A 279 11.41 2.67 -2.78
C LEU A 279 11.94 2.79 -4.22
N LEU A 280 11.44 1.96 -5.11
CA LEU A 280 11.70 2.00 -6.55
C LEU A 280 13.19 1.80 -6.93
N THR A 281 13.98 1.18 -6.06
CA THR A 281 15.39 0.89 -6.34
C THR A 281 15.53 -0.06 -7.53
N TYR A 282 14.67 -1.08 -7.60
CA TYR A 282 14.65 -2.09 -8.66
C TYR A 282 13.39 -1.99 -9.54
N ALA A 283 12.80 -0.81 -9.65
CA ALA A 283 11.61 -0.61 -10.49
C ALA A 283 11.86 -0.89 -11.98
N ASP A 284 13.10 -0.75 -12.43
CA ASP A 284 13.51 -1.07 -13.80
C ASP A 284 13.65 -2.57 -14.09
N GLU A 285 13.55 -3.42 -13.07
CA GLU A 285 13.54 -4.88 -13.19
C GLU A 285 12.11 -5.47 -13.22
N ILE A 286 11.06 -4.64 -13.10
CA ILE A 286 9.67 -5.11 -13.20
C ILE A 286 9.39 -5.55 -14.63
N GLU A 287 9.20 -6.84 -14.86
CA GLU A 287 8.91 -7.40 -16.18
C GLU A 287 7.43 -7.37 -16.53
N THR A 288 6.55 -7.49 -15.51
CA THR A 288 5.09 -7.57 -15.71
C THR A 288 4.47 -6.22 -16.11
N PRO A 289 3.28 -6.22 -16.76
CA PRO A 289 2.59 -5.00 -17.15
C PRO A 289 2.35 -4.05 -15.98
N VAL A 290 2.56 -2.75 -16.22
CA VAL A 290 2.30 -1.68 -15.24
C VAL A 290 1.47 -0.56 -15.87
N LEU A 291 0.41 -0.14 -15.18
CA LEU A 291 -0.34 1.08 -15.47
C LEU A 291 -0.18 2.06 -14.31
N ILE A 292 0.40 3.23 -14.58
CA ILE A 292 0.41 4.35 -13.64
C ILE A 292 -0.69 5.33 -14.07
N VAL A 293 -1.58 5.69 -13.13
CA VAL A 293 -2.65 6.67 -13.32
C VAL A 293 -2.40 7.86 -12.42
N HIS A 294 -2.45 9.08 -12.95
CA HIS A 294 -2.30 10.29 -12.12
C HIS A 294 -3.14 11.45 -12.63
N GLY A 295 -3.58 12.32 -11.71
CA GLY A 295 -4.31 13.53 -12.08
C GLY A 295 -3.40 14.61 -12.67
N GLU A 296 -3.84 15.28 -13.72
CA GLU A 296 -3.09 16.36 -14.38
C GLU A 296 -2.71 17.48 -13.42
N LYS A 297 -3.65 17.87 -12.54
CA LYS A 297 -3.48 18.98 -11.57
C LYS A 297 -3.00 18.52 -10.19
N ALA A 298 -2.67 17.25 -10.04
CA ALA A 298 -2.18 16.73 -8.77
C ALA A 298 -0.78 17.25 -8.46
N HIS A 299 -0.60 17.84 -7.27
CA HIS A 299 0.68 18.32 -6.77
C HIS A 299 1.74 17.22 -6.68
N SER A 300 1.31 15.95 -6.62
CA SER A 300 2.13 14.74 -6.51
C SER A 300 2.47 14.09 -7.85
N ARG A 301 2.07 14.67 -8.98
CA ARG A 301 2.22 14.07 -10.31
C ARG A 301 3.67 13.71 -10.64
N TYR A 302 4.63 14.49 -10.17
CA TYR A 302 6.06 14.25 -10.40
C TYR A 302 6.56 12.90 -9.86
N PHE A 303 5.91 12.31 -8.84
CA PHE A 303 6.25 10.96 -8.37
C PHE A 303 5.94 9.91 -9.44
N SER A 304 4.75 9.98 -10.02
CA SER A 304 4.34 9.08 -11.12
C SER A 304 5.22 9.22 -12.35
N GLU A 305 5.52 10.44 -12.75
CA GLU A 305 6.39 10.70 -13.91
C GLU A 305 7.82 10.19 -13.68
N THR A 306 8.33 10.34 -12.44
CA THR A 306 9.66 9.82 -12.08
C THR A 306 9.66 8.30 -12.02
N ALA A 307 8.63 7.68 -11.43
CA ALA A 307 8.50 6.23 -11.40
C ALA A 307 8.41 5.65 -12.81
N PHE A 308 7.56 6.24 -13.66
CA PHE A 308 7.40 5.79 -15.05
C PHE A 308 8.72 5.85 -15.85
N LYS A 309 9.54 6.87 -15.65
CA LYS A 309 10.86 6.99 -16.30
C LYS A 309 11.84 5.89 -15.86
N LYS A 310 11.66 5.29 -14.69
CA LYS A 310 12.49 4.18 -14.21
C LYS A 310 12.07 2.84 -14.81
N LEU A 311 10.78 2.66 -15.12
CA LEU A 311 10.25 1.42 -15.67
C LEU A 311 10.82 1.16 -17.06
N LYS A 312 11.10 -0.10 -17.36
CA LYS A 312 11.60 -0.58 -18.68
C LYS A 312 10.57 -1.50 -19.32
N GLY A 313 10.69 -1.63 -20.66
CA GLY A 313 9.79 -2.46 -21.48
C GLY A 313 8.63 -1.66 -22.07
N ASP A 314 7.93 -2.25 -23.02
CA ASP A 314 6.84 -1.66 -23.81
C ASP A 314 5.45 -1.90 -23.18
N ASN A 315 5.36 -2.76 -22.18
CA ASN A 315 4.15 -3.08 -21.42
C ASN A 315 3.90 -2.13 -20.22
N LYS A 316 4.48 -0.93 -20.24
CA LYS A 316 4.34 0.10 -19.21
C LYS A 316 3.54 1.29 -19.77
N LYS A 317 2.55 1.76 -18.99
CA LYS A 317 1.68 2.87 -19.41
C LYS A 317 1.60 3.93 -18.32
N LEU A 318 1.59 5.20 -18.73
CA LEU A 318 1.28 6.34 -17.87
C LEU A 318 0.03 7.02 -18.42
N LEU A 319 -1.04 7.06 -17.64
CA LEU A 319 -2.29 7.72 -17.95
C LEU A 319 -2.45 8.97 -17.07
N ILE A 320 -2.43 10.14 -17.70
CA ILE A 320 -2.70 11.41 -17.03
C ILE A 320 -4.16 11.77 -17.25
N VAL A 321 -4.92 11.90 -16.16
CA VAL A 321 -6.34 12.23 -16.17
C VAL A 321 -6.53 13.75 -16.24
N PRO A 322 -7.08 14.29 -17.32
CA PRO A 322 -7.24 15.73 -17.50
C PRO A 322 -8.06 16.37 -16.38
N GLY A 323 -7.61 17.50 -15.87
CA GLY A 323 -8.31 18.31 -14.87
C GLY A 323 -8.46 17.66 -13.48
N ALA A 324 -7.99 16.43 -13.25
CA ALA A 324 -8.07 15.77 -11.96
C ALA A 324 -6.95 16.24 -11.02
N ASN A 325 -7.30 16.48 -9.73
CA ASN A 325 -6.34 16.64 -8.67
C ASN A 325 -6.00 15.28 -8.03
N HIS A 326 -5.25 15.28 -6.92
CA HIS A 326 -4.84 14.04 -6.25
C HIS A 326 -6.03 13.26 -5.66
N THR A 327 -6.90 13.93 -4.92
CA THR A 327 -8.03 13.30 -4.21
C THR A 327 -9.24 13.05 -5.11
N ASP A 328 -9.29 13.63 -6.30
CA ASP A 328 -10.29 13.28 -7.31
C ASP A 328 -10.19 11.80 -7.71
N LEU A 329 -8.97 11.21 -7.64
CA LEU A 329 -8.76 9.79 -7.91
C LEU A 329 -8.95 8.89 -6.68
N TYR A 330 -9.62 9.39 -5.62
CA TYR A 330 -9.97 8.58 -4.46
C TYR A 330 -11.41 8.04 -4.55
N ASP A 331 -12.36 8.84 -5.00
CA ASP A 331 -13.79 8.55 -4.86
C ASP A 331 -14.68 9.19 -5.93
N THR A 332 -14.14 9.93 -6.90
CA THR A 332 -14.96 10.63 -7.89
C THR A 332 -15.05 9.86 -9.21
N ASP A 333 -15.93 10.34 -10.09
CA ASP A 333 -16.11 9.86 -11.47
C ASP A 333 -14.90 10.12 -12.39
N LYS A 334 -13.93 10.90 -11.93
CA LYS A 334 -12.67 11.10 -12.66
C LYS A 334 -11.72 9.89 -12.56
N ILE A 335 -12.00 8.93 -11.68
CA ILE A 335 -11.23 7.69 -11.67
C ILE A 335 -11.46 6.95 -12.99
N PRO A 336 -10.42 6.68 -13.80
CA PRO A 336 -10.61 6.06 -15.11
C PRO A 336 -10.79 4.53 -14.98
N PHE A 337 -11.89 4.10 -14.31
CA PHE A 337 -12.14 2.69 -14.06
C PHE A 337 -12.16 1.85 -15.32
N ASP A 338 -12.72 2.35 -16.42
CA ASP A 338 -12.74 1.59 -17.68
C ASP A 338 -11.32 1.28 -18.16
N ALA A 339 -10.42 2.25 -18.12
CA ALA A 339 -9.02 2.03 -18.50
C ALA A 339 -8.28 1.07 -17.54
N ILE A 340 -8.60 1.11 -16.24
CA ILE A 340 -8.02 0.20 -15.23
C ILE A 340 -8.55 -1.23 -15.46
N VAL A 341 -9.85 -1.38 -15.69
CA VAL A 341 -10.48 -2.68 -15.97
C VAL A 341 -9.94 -3.28 -17.27
N ASP A 342 -9.87 -2.49 -18.33
CA ASP A 342 -9.34 -2.94 -19.61
C ASP A 342 -7.86 -3.35 -19.51
N PHE A 343 -7.07 -2.59 -18.74
CA PHE A 343 -5.68 -2.97 -18.47
C PHE A 343 -5.59 -4.35 -17.80
N TYR A 344 -6.36 -4.59 -16.73
CA TYR A 344 -6.34 -5.89 -16.06
C TYR A 344 -6.88 -7.02 -16.94
N ARG A 345 -7.94 -6.80 -17.70
CA ARG A 345 -8.48 -7.79 -18.64
C ARG A 345 -7.46 -8.25 -19.68
N HIS A 346 -6.60 -7.33 -20.15
CA HIS A 346 -5.54 -7.66 -21.11
C HIS A 346 -4.31 -8.28 -20.43
N ALA A 347 -3.98 -7.85 -19.25
CA ALA A 347 -2.75 -8.28 -18.56
C ALA A 347 -2.93 -9.57 -17.75
N LEU A 348 -4.18 -9.91 -17.39
CA LEU A 348 -4.55 -11.10 -16.63
C LEU A 348 -5.44 -12.08 -17.48
N ALA A 349 -5.31 -12.04 -18.80
CA ALA A 349 -6.04 -12.90 -19.72
C ALA A 349 -5.33 -14.24 -19.92
#